data_303ee7479b6b54fcc67e7628f89d6a2c
#
_entry.id   303ee7479b6b54fcc67e7628f89d6a2c
#
_cell.length_a   1.000
_cell.length_b   1.000
_cell.length_c   1.000
_cell.angle_alpha   90.00
_cell.angle_beta   90.00
_cell.angle_gamma   90.00
#
_symmetry.space_group_name_H-M   'P 1'
#
loop_
_entity.id
_entity.type
_entity.pdbx_description
1 polymer ?
#
loop_
_entity_poly.entity_id
_entity_poly.type
_entity_poly.pdbx_seq_one_letter_code
_entity_poly.pdbx_strand_id
1 'polypeptide(L)'
;MATRLCPDRAQALIGEILYKWEWEKEMSYEKLNEKILEMKDEMFDTIRENVAICSVKGEPEEDAPYGREVKRALDHLLSVGEKMGFKTGNVDNRVGWIEYGEGEEMVGVLGHVDVVPLGEGWNYDPLGCEIHDGKMYGRGVQDDKGPTIGAVYALKAIRDLGLPIDRRIRVLFGCDEENGSSCVEHYIKVGEELPTIGFTPDAQFPAIF
;
A
#
# COMPACT_ATOMS: atom_id res chain seq x y z
N MET A 1 -29.92 -30.86 32.79
CA MET A 1 -30.01 -29.67 33.65
C MET A 1 -29.24 -28.56 33.02
N ALA A 2 -29.88 -27.58 32.39
CA ALA A 2 -29.21 -26.42 31.83
C ALA A 2 -29.09 -25.37 32.94
N THR A 3 -27.87 -25.15 33.41
CA THR A 3 -27.57 -24.07 34.35
C THR A 3 -27.73 -22.74 33.63
N ARG A 4 -28.81 -22.01 33.91
CA ARG A 4 -28.96 -20.61 33.50
C ARG A 4 -27.90 -19.78 34.22
N LEU A 5 -26.99 -19.19 33.43
CA LEU A 5 -26.08 -18.15 33.95
C LEU A 5 -26.92 -16.99 34.50
N CYS A 6 -26.59 -16.52 35.70
CA CYS A 6 -27.20 -15.35 36.30
C CYS A 6 -26.96 -14.13 35.37
N PRO A 7 -27.97 -13.30 35.06
CA PRO A 7 -27.83 -12.14 34.16
C PRO A 7 -26.66 -11.23 34.51
N ASP A 8 -26.38 -11.02 35.78
CA ASP A 8 -25.30 -10.17 36.27
C ASP A 8 -23.90 -10.75 35.92
N ARG A 9 -23.75 -12.09 35.95
CA ARG A 9 -22.49 -12.74 35.53
C ARG A 9 -22.28 -12.70 34.05
N ALA A 10 -23.34 -12.79 33.23
CA ALA A 10 -23.25 -12.67 31.81
C ALA A 10 -22.84 -11.26 31.40
N GLN A 11 -23.39 -10.25 32.07
CA GLN A 11 -23.09 -8.84 31.81
C GLN A 11 -21.64 -8.46 32.21
N ALA A 12 -21.17 -8.98 33.36
CA ALA A 12 -19.78 -8.82 33.78
C ALA A 12 -18.79 -9.48 32.80
N LEU A 13 -19.10 -10.69 32.35
CA LEU A 13 -18.25 -11.42 31.37
C LEU A 13 -18.18 -10.69 30.02
N ILE A 14 -19.31 -10.13 29.55
CA ILE A 14 -19.35 -9.32 28.31
C ILE A 14 -18.50 -8.05 28.50
N GLY A 15 -18.61 -7.38 29.66
CA GLY A 15 -17.81 -6.20 29.99
C GLY A 15 -16.30 -6.50 30.00
N GLU A 16 -15.88 -7.63 30.61
CA GLU A 16 -14.49 -8.06 30.62
C GLU A 16 -13.98 -8.40 29.20
N ILE A 17 -14.80 -9.07 28.38
CA ILE A 17 -14.44 -9.42 27.00
C ILE A 17 -14.30 -8.14 26.15
N LEU A 18 -15.25 -7.21 26.25
CA LEU A 18 -15.19 -5.94 25.51
C LEU A 18 -14.00 -5.07 25.95
N TYR A 19 -13.76 -4.96 27.26
CA TYR A 19 -12.61 -4.23 27.80
C TYR A 19 -11.29 -4.83 27.32
N LYS A 20 -11.15 -6.16 27.38
CA LYS A 20 -9.97 -6.86 26.91
C LYS A 20 -9.77 -6.66 25.40
N TRP A 21 -10.83 -6.72 24.60
CA TRP A 21 -10.80 -6.53 23.16
C TRP A 21 -10.42 -5.08 22.78
N GLU A 22 -10.97 -4.07 23.46
CA GLU A 22 -10.62 -2.67 23.25
C GLU A 22 -9.17 -2.38 23.64
N TRP A 23 -8.71 -2.93 24.76
CA TRP A 23 -7.33 -2.76 25.24
C TRP A 23 -6.31 -3.47 24.35
N GLU A 24 -6.58 -4.69 23.88
CA GLU A 24 -5.73 -5.41 22.93
C GLU A 24 -5.67 -4.68 21.57
N LYS A 25 -6.77 -4.09 21.13
CA LYS A 25 -6.85 -3.27 19.93
C LYS A 25 -6.02 -1.98 20.06
N GLU A 26 -6.16 -1.25 21.16
CA GLU A 26 -5.40 -0.01 21.41
C GLU A 26 -3.90 -0.29 21.47
N MET A 27 -3.48 -1.32 22.20
CA MET A 27 -2.08 -1.74 22.26
C MET A 27 -1.52 -2.17 20.90
N SER A 28 -2.33 -2.75 20.03
CA SER A 28 -1.88 -3.17 18.68
C SER A 28 -1.63 -1.97 17.78
N TYR A 29 -2.45 -0.92 17.88
CA TYR A 29 -2.26 0.32 17.11
C TYR A 29 -1.01 1.11 17.55
N GLU A 30 -0.76 1.22 18.85
CA GLU A 30 0.46 1.88 19.36
C GLU A 30 1.72 1.16 18.86
N LYS A 31 1.80 -0.16 19.01
CA LYS A 31 2.92 -0.95 18.51
C LYS A 31 3.11 -0.86 17.00
N LEU A 32 1.99 -0.83 16.25
CA LEU A 32 2.03 -0.67 14.81
C LEU A 32 2.62 0.69 14.41
N ASN A 33 2.16 1.77 15.09
CA ASN A 33 2.68 3.11 14.87
C ASN A 33 4.17 3.22 15.24
N GLU A 34 4.58 2.67 16.38
CA GLU A 34 6.00 2.61 16.77
C GLU A 34 6.82 1.87 15.72
N LYS A 35 6.33 0.72 15.24
CA LYS A 35 7.03 -0.06 14.22
C LYS A 35 7.16 0.67 12.89
N ILE A 36 6.13 1.39 12.46
CA ILE A 36 6.19 2.24 11.24
C ILE A 36 7.21 3.38 11.44
N LEU A 37 7.22 4.02 12.62
CA LEU A 37 8.18 5.08 12.92
C LEU A 37 9.63 4.58 12.95
N GLU A 38 9.89 3.36 13.44
CA GLU A 38 11.21 2.72 13.37
C GLU A 38 11.70 2.54 11.92
N MET A 39 10.78 2.26 10.99
CA MET A 39 11.08 2.04 9.58
C MET A 39 11.02 3.32 8.72
N LYS A 40 10.75 4.48 9.34
CA LYS A 40 10.49 5.73 8.61
C LYS A 40 11.60 6.09 7.62
N ASP A 41 12.85 6.00 8.03
CA ASP A 41 13.97 6.41 7.18
C ASP A 41 14.15 5.44 5.99
N GLU A 42 14.03 4.12 6.23
CA GLU A 42 14.01 3.10 5.17
C GLU A 42 12.86 3.33 4.18
N MET A 43 11.67 3.63 4.68
CA MET A 43 10.51 3.95 3.85
C MET A 43 10.75 5.21 3.01
N PHE A 44 11.31 6.26 3.60
CA PHE A 44 11.61 7.50 2.88
C PHE A 44 12.68 7.30 1.80
N ASP A 45 13.67 6.45 2.05
CA ASP A 45 14.66 6.10 1.04
C ASP A 45 14.03 5.32 -0.11
N THR A 46 13.14 4.37 0.18
CA THR A 46 12.38 3.66 -0.85
C THR A 46 11.50 4.61 -1.69
N ILE A 47 10.87 5.61 -1.05
CA ILE A 47 10.09 6.63 -1.76
C ILE A 47 11.02 7.44 -2.68
N ARG A 48 12.18 7.90 -2.19
CA ARG A 48 13.16 8.65 -2.99
C ARG A 48 13.63 7.87 -4.20
N GLU A 49 13.98 6.59 -4.00
CA GLU A 49 14.44 5.71 -5.08
C GLU A 49 13.38 5.54 -6.17
N ASN A 50 12.11 5.36 -5.80
CA ASN A 50 11.04 5.19 -6.78
C ASN A 50 10.65 6.52 -7.44
N VAL A 51 10.61 7.64 -6.69
CA VAL A 51 10.30 8.97 -7.24
C VAL A 51 11.39 9.46 -8.18
N ALA A 52 12.66 9.13 -7.93
CA ALA A 52 13.77 9.43 -8.85
C ALA A 52 13.61 8.80 -10.24
N ILE A 53 12.75 7.79 -10.37
CA ILE A 53 12.35 7.23 -11.66
C ILE A 53 11.20 8.09 -12.20
N CYS A 54 11.44 8.86 -13.26
CA CYS A 54 10.46 9.74 -13.89
C CYS A 54 9.42 8.90 -14.68
N SER A 55 8.51 8.25 -13.98
CA SER A 55 7.53 7.31 -14.54
C SER A 55 6.32 7.98 -15.20
N VAL A 56 6.56 9.07 -15.92
CA VAL A 56 5.59 9.64 -16.86
C VAL A 56 5.38 8.66 -18.00
N LYS A 57 4.11 8.44 -18.38
CA LYS A 57 3.75 7.55 -19.48
C LYS A 57 4.53 7.91 -20.75
N GLY A 58 5.20 6.93 -21.32
CA GLY A 58 5.98 7.04 -22.56
C GLY A 58 5.39 6.21 -23.70
N GLU A 59 6.11 6.18 -24.82
CA GLU A 59 5.72 5.34 -25.94
C GLU A 59 5.76 3.86 -25.56
N PRO A 60 4.76 3.07 -25.98
CA PRO A 60 4.74 1.65 -25.72
C PRO A 60 5.90 0.90 -26.39
N GLU A 61 6.51 -0.02 -25.65
CA GLU A 61 7.50 -0.96 -26.15
C GLU A 61 7.03 -2.41 -25.87
N GLU A 62 7.68 -3.41 -26.46
CA GLU A 62 7.27 -4.81 -26.41
C GLU A 62 7.06 -5.31 -24.95
N ASP A 63 7.97 -4.94 -24.06
CA ASP A 63 7.94 -5.32 -22.62
C ASP A 63 7.60 -4.16 -21.68
N ALA A 64 7.27 -2.97 -22.20
CA ALA A 64 6.96 -1.76 -21.46
C ALA A 64 5.72 -1.05 -22.04
N PRO A 65 4.53 -1.58 -21.82
CA PRO A 65 3.31 -1.08 -22.47
C PRO A 65 2.97 0.39 -22.19
N TYR A 66 3.53 0.96 -21.15
CA TYR A 66 3.35 2.38 -20.78
C TYR A 66 4.68 3.15 -20.79
N GLY A 67 5.71 2.60 -21.43
CA GLY A 67 7.06 3.19 -21.52
C GLY A 67 8.01 2.66 -20.47
N ARG A 68 9.32 2.76 -20.77
CA ARG A 68 10.40 2.16 -19.97
C ARG A 68 10.47 2.66 -18.54
N GLU A 69 10.25 3.96 -18.31
CA GLU A 69 10.38 4.54 -16.99
C GLU A 69 9.22 4.08 -16.05
N VAL A 70 8.01 3.91 -16.59
CA VAL A 70 6.90 3.32 -15.85
C VAL A 70 7.24 1.87 -15.47
N LYS A 71 7.76 1.08 -16.42
CA LYS A 71 8.21 -0.29 -16.14
C LYS A 71 9.32 -0.31 -15.07
N ARG A 72 10.29 0.60 -15.14
CA ARG A 72 11.34 0.68 -14.12
C ARG A 72 10.79 0.96 -12.72
N ALA A 73 9.79 1.83 -12.60
CA ALA A 73 9.14 2.11 -11.32
C ALA A 73 8.38 0.88 -10.78
N LEU A 74 7.70 0.14 -11.67
CA LEU A 74 7.08 -1.15 -11.38
C LEU A 74 8.10 -2.17 -10.88
N ASP A 75 9.17 -2.40 -11.64
CA ASP A 75 10.22 -3.38 -11.32
C ASP A 75 10.92 -3.03 -9.99
N HIS A 76 11.14 -1.75 -9.74
CA HIS A 76 11.71 -1.28 -8.48
C HIS A 76 10.82 -1.69 -7.30
N LEU A 77 9.53 -1.41 -7.35
CA LEU A 77 8.63 -1.72 -6.23
C LEU A 77 8.43 -3.23 -6.04
N LEU A 78 8.38 -4.01 -7.11
CA LEU A 78 8.39 -5.47 -7.04
C LEU A 78 9.66 -5.98 -6.35
N SER A 79 10.84 -5.45 -6.72
CA SER A 79 12.12 -5.79 -6.08
C SER A 79 12.15 -5.45 -4.58
N VAL A 80 11.49 -4.35 -4.17
CA VAL A 80 11.33 -4.00 -2.75
C VAL A 80 10.53 -5.07 -2.03
N GLY A 81 9.39 -5.50 -2.58
CA GLY A 81 8.57 -6.57 -2.02
C GLY A 81 9.32 -7.90 -1.89
N GLU A 82 10.07 -8.27 -2.92
CA GLU A 82 10.91 -9.48 -2.94
C GLU A 82 12.00 -9.43 -1.86
N LYS A 83 12.74 -8.32 -1.74
CA LYS A 83 13.76 -8.12 -0.71
C LYS A 83 13.18 -8.16 0.70
N MET A 84 11.96 -7.70 0.88
CA MET A 84 11.22 -7.83 2.12
C MET A 84 10.72 -9.26 2.38
N GLY A 85 10.78 -10.18 1.40
CA GLY A 85 10.36 -11.58 1.53
C GLY A 85 8.85 -11.78 1.37
N PHE A 86 8.15 -10.87 0.71
CA PHE A 86 6.74 -11.01 0.35
C PHE A 86 6.56 -11.83 -0.93
N LYS A 87 5.35 -12.36 -1.11
CA LYS A 87 4.91 -12.84 -2.42
C LYS A 87 4.73 -11.65 -3.34
N THR A 88 5.22 -11.73 -4.56
CA THR A 88 5.08 -10.69 -5.57
C THR A 88 4.55 -11.27 -6.87
N GLY A 89 3.91 -10.44 -7.67
CA GLY A 89 3.50 -10.81 -9.02
C GLY A 89 3.46 -9.62 -9.96
N ASN A 90 3.64 -9.93 -11.23
CA ASN A 90 3.65 -8.96 -12.32
C ASN A 90 2.68 -9.44 -13.40
N VAL A 91 1.68 -8.63 -13.70
CA VAL A 91 0.67 -8.90 -14.71
C VAL A 91 1.00 -8.08 -15.96
N ASP A 92 1.75 -8.70 -16.87
CA ASP A 92 2.13 -8.18 -18.19
C ASP A 92 2.75 -6.78 -18.19
N ASN A 93 3.54 -6.45 -17.15
CA ASN A 93 4.13 -5.13 -16.93
C ASN A 93 3.10 -3.98 -16.89
N ARG A 94 1.86 -4.28 -16.48
CA ARG A 94 0.75 -3.33 -16.35
C ARG A 94 0.32 -3.11 -14.92
N VAL A 95 0.33 -4.19 -14.12
CA VAL A 95 0.01 -4.16 -12.69
C VAL A 95 1.01 -5.03 -11.94
N GLY A 96 1.61 -4.48 -10.90
CA GLY A 96 2.36 -5.27 -9.92
C GLY A 96 1.55 -5.48 -8.66
N TRP A 97 1.92 -6.50 -7.88
CA TRP A 97 1.36 -6.68 -6.56
C TRP A 97 2.36 -7.30 -5.58
N ILE A 98 2.13 -6.99 -4.30
CA ILE A 98 2.88 -7.51 -3.15
C ILE A 98 1.85 -8.04 -2.16
N GLU A 99 2.01 -9.29 -1.70
CA GLU A 99 1.01 -9.97 -0.87
C GLU A 99 1.61 -10.61 0.39
N TYR A 100 0.84 -10.55 1.47
CA TYR A 100 1.10 -11.25 2.73
C TYR A 100 -0.17 -11.89 3.28
N GLY A 101 0.00 -13.03 3.95
CA GLY A 101 -1.06 -13.79 4.59
C GLY A 101 -1.52 -14.99 3.76
N GLU A 102 -2.51 -15.69 4.32
CA GLU A 102 -3.10 -16.90 3.74
C GLU A 102 -4.63 -16.81 3.83
N GLY A 103 -5.34 -17.66 3.09
CA GLY A 103 -6.80 -17.74 3.10
C GLY A 103 -7.43 -17.38 1.76
N GLU A 104 -8.75 -17.57 1.66
CA GLU A 104 -9.51 -17.32 0.43
C GLU A 104 -9.85 -15.84 0.25
N GLU A 105 -10.22 -15.15 1.33
CA GLU A 105 -10.55 -13.73 1.28
C GLU A 105 -9.29 -12.85 1.18
N MET A 106 -9.41 -11.73 0.49
CA MET A 106 -8.33 -10.80 0.24
C MET A 106 -8.77 -9.35 0.42
N VAL A 107 -7.99 -8.59 1.19
CA VAL A 107 -8.05 -7.12 1.23
C VAL A 107 -7.12 -6.58 0.17
N GLY A 108 -7.63 -5.77 -0.75
CA GLY A 108 -6.83 -5.06 -1.75
C GLY A 108 -6.55 -3.62 -1.34
N VAL A 109 -5.30 -3.20 -1.49
CA VAL A 109 -4.92 -1.78 -1.48
C VAL A 109 -4.47 -1.45 -2.89
N LEU A 110 -5.19 -0.58 -3.59
CA LEU A 110 -4.89 -0.24 -4.98
C LEU A 110 -4.28 1.15 -5.06
N GLY A 111 -3.05 1.21 -5.51
CA GLY A 111 -2.34 2.44 -5.84
C GLY A 111 -1.74 2.39 -7.23
N HIS A 112 -0.82 3.30 -7.55
CA HIS A 112 -0.15 3.33 -8.85
C HIS A 112 1.29 3.84 -8.77
N VAL A 113 2.07 3.60 -9.83
CA VAL A 113 3.48 4.00 -9.93
C VAL A 113 3.77 4.95 -11.08
N ASP A 114 2.82 5.14 -12.01
CA ASP A 114 2.92 6.19 -13.01
C ASP A 114 2.64 7.57 -12.40
N VAL A 115 3.04 8.61 -13.08
CA VAL A 115 2.85 9.99 -12.64
C VAL A 115 2.52 10.88 -13.84
N VAL A 116 1.77 11.97 -13.57
CA VAL A 116 1.59 13.04 -14.57
C VAL A 116 2.92 13.71 -14.91
N PRO A 117 3.02 14.44 -16.05
CA PRO A 117 4.22 15.22 -16.39
C PRO A 117 4.69 16.10 -15.23
N LEU A 118 6.00 16.30 -15.13
CA LEU A 118 6.59 17.04 -14.01
C LEU A 118 6.02 18.46 -13.88
N GLY A 119 5.72 19.12 -15.02
CA GLY A 119 5.26 20.49 -15.03
C GLY A 119 6.34 21.50 -14.68
N GLU A 120 5.93 22.74 -14.45
CA GLU A 120 6.80 23.88 -14.12
C GLU A 120 6.42 24.48 -12.75
N GLY A 121 7.26 25.39 -12.23
CA GLY A 121 6.97 26.12 -11.00
C GLY A 121 7.38 25.39 -9.71
N TRP A 122 8.19 24.36 -9.79
CA TRP A 122 8.75 23.68 -8.62
C TRP A 122 9.76 24.58 -7.88
N ASN A 123 9.64 24.61 -6.55
CA ASN A 123 10.64 25.26 -5.70
C ASN A 123 11.85 24.35 -5.40
N TYR A 124 11.70 23.06 -5.57
CA TYR A 124 12.68 22.02 -5.34
C TYR A 124 12.69 21.04 -6.52
N ASP A 125 13.72 20.21 -6.64
CA ASP A 125 13.77 19.19 -7.70
C ASP A 125 12.55 18.25 -7.60
N PRO A 126 11.69 18.17 -8.64
CA PRO A 126 10.53 17.29 -8.63
C PRO A 126 10.87 15.80 -8.51
N LEU A 127 12.08 15.38 -8.76
CA LEU A 127 12.56 14.01 -8.59
C LEU A 127 13.49 13.83 -7.38
N GLY A 128 13.81 14.91 -6.66
CA GLY A 128 14.78 14.92 -5.57
C GLY A 128 14.26 14.45 -4.22
N CYS A 129 12.96 14.49 -3.97
CA CYS A 129 12.36 14.17 -2.67
C CYS A 129 13.00 14.91 -1.49
N GLU A 130 13.35 16.19 -1.68
CA GLU A 130 13.90 17.01 -0.63
C GLU A 130 12.89 17.21 0.51
N ILE A 131 13.41 17.26 1.74
CA ILE A 131 12.57 17.50 2.92
C ILE A 131 12.85 18.91 3.46
N HIS A 132 11.81 19.75 3.47
CA HIS A 132 11.82 21.10 3.99
C HIS A 132 10.64 21.31 4.92
N ASP A 133 10.90 21.84 6.12
CA ASP A 133 9.87 22.09 7.14
C ASP A 133 8.98 20.88 7.44
N GLY A 134 9.58 19.69 7.47
CA GLY A 134 8.89 18.43 7.74
C GLY A 134 8.00 17.91 6.60
N LYS A 135 8.11 18.48 5.39
CA LYS A 135 7.39 18.06 4.18
C LYS A 135 8.37 17.54 3.13
N MET A 136 8.04 16.41 2.53
CA MET A 136 8.80 15.87 1.39
C MET A 136 8.20 16.40 0.09
N TYR A 137 9.04 16.92 -0.79
CA TYR A 137 8.63 17.50 -2.06
C TYR A 137 9.10 16.63 -3.22
N GLY A 138 8.18 16.26 -4.11
CA GLY A 138 8.49 15.47 -5.31
C GLY A 138 7.25 15.04 -6.07
N ARG A 139 7.37 14.82 -7.38
CA ARG A 139 6.32 14.29 -8.23
C ARG A 139 6.08 12.81 -7.87
N GLY A 140 4.86 12.47 -7.44
CA GLY A 140 4.51 11.13 -6.97
C GLY A 140 4.70 10.91 -5.46
N VAL A 141 5.24 11.87 -4.70
CA VAL A 141 5.35 11.74 -3.24
C VAL A 141 3.98 11.64 -2.57
N GLN A 142 2.99 12.38 -3.05
CA GLN A 142 1.61 12.34 -2.56
C GLN A 142 0.72 11.48 -3.46
N ASP A 143 0.94 11.51 -4.76
CA ASP A 143 0.11 10.93 -5.80
C ASP A 143 0.98 10.12 -6.77
N ASP A 144 1.03 8.78 -6.66
CA ASP A 144 0.57 7.94 -5.54
C ASP A 144 1.69 7.00 -5.04
N LYS A 145 2.96 7.23 -5.48
CA LYS A 145 4.11 6.39 -5.10
C LYS A 145 4.35 6.38 -3.59
N GLY A 146 4.20 7.54 -2.93
CA GLY A 146 4.37 7.64 -1.48
C GLY A 146 3.34 6.82 -0.72
N PRO A 147 2.02 7.02 -0.90
CA PRO A 147 0.98 6.23 -0.27
C PRO A 147 1.05 4.74 -0.60
N THR A 148 1.32 4.38 -1.87
CA THR A 148 1.51 2.98 -2.29
C THR A 148 2.68 2.32 -1.55
N ILE A 149 3.84 2.96 -1.45
CA ILE A 149 4.98 2.47 -0.67
C ILE A 149 4.64 2.44 0.81
N GLY A 150 3.94 3.45 1.33
CA GLY A 150 3.43 3.46 2.70
C GLY A 150 2.59 2.22 3.03
N ALA A 151 1.73 1.79 2.11
CA ALA A 151 0.94 0.56 2.25
C ALA A 151 1.83 -0.69 2.32
N VAL A 152 2.90 -0.76 1.53
CA VAL A 152 3.88 -1.88 1.61
C VAL A 152 4.59 -1.91 2.96
N TYR A 153 4.96 -0.75 3.51
CA TYR A 153 5.58 -0.68 4.85
C TYR A 153 4.59 -0.96 5.97
N ALA A 154 3.31 -0.61 5.82
CA ALA A 154 2.25 -1.04 6.73
C ALA A 154 2.11 -2.57 6.74
N LEU A 155 2.14 -3.20 5.55
CA LEU A 155 2.14 -4.66 5.42
C LEU A 155 3.37 -5.29 6.09
N LYS A 156 4.56 -4.68 5.93
CA LYS A 156 5.79 -5.09 6.60
C LYS A 156 5.67 -5.00 8.12
N ALA A 157 5.08 -3.92 8.64
CA ALA A 157 4.88 -3.75 10.08
C ALA A 157 3.94 -4.82 10.67
N ILE A 158 2.83 -5.12 10.00
CA ILE A 158 1.89 -6.18 10.39
C ILE A 158 2.62 -7.53 10.48
N ARG A 159 3.40 -7.89 9.47
CA ARG A 159 4.17 -9.14 9.44
C ARG A 159 5.24 -9.18 10.53
N ASP A 160 6.05 -8.14 10.66
CA ASP A 160 7.21 -8.11 11.57
C ASP A 160 6.77 -8.11 13.04
N LEU A 161 5.58 -7.61 13.34
CA LEU A 161 4.95 -7.68 14.66
C LEU A 161 4.21 -9.01 14.89
N GLY A 162 4.05 -9.85 13.86
CA GLY A 162 3.27 -11.07 13.95
C GLY A 162 1.80 -10.84 14.30
N LEU A 163 1.23 -9.72 13.84
CA LEU A 163 -0.16 -9.41 14.13
C LEU A 163 -1.09 -10.43 13.46
N PRO A 164 -2.13 -10.91 14.16
CA PRO A 164 -3.07 -11.84 13.57
C PRO A 164 -3.87 -11.14 12.46
N ILE A 165 -3.92 -11.80 11.29
CA ILE A 165 -4.77 -11.41 10.18
C ILE A 165 -5.67 -12.58 9.80
N ASP A 166 -6.92 -12.31 9.43
CA ASP A 166 -7.93 -13.31 9.08
C ASP A 166 -8.08 -13.51 7.56
N ARG A 167 -7.36 -12.72 6.78
CA ARG A 167 -7.37 -12.77 5.31
C ARG A 167 -6.06 -12.23 4.74
N ARG A 168 -5.78 -12.55 3.48
CA ARG A 168 -4.62 -12.00 2.76
C ARG A 168 -4.74 -10.50 2.58
N ILE A 169 -3.62 -9.81 2.53
CA ILE A 169 -3.56 -8.40 2.17
C ILE A 169 -2.66 -8.28 0.94
N ARG A 170 -3.19 -7.69 -0.14
CA ARG A 170 -2.48 -7.46 -1.39
C ARG A 170 -2.42 -5.97 -1.69
N VAL A 171 -1.22 -5.44 -1.79
CA VAL A 171 -0.97 -4.10 -2.33
C VAL A 171 -0.78 -4.24 -3.82
N LEU A 172 -1.71 -3.69 -4.61
CA LEU A 172 -1.66 -3.64 -6.06
C LEU A 172 -1.21 -2.24 -6.49
N PHE A 173 -0.42 -2.16 -7.56
CA PHE A 173 0.02 -0.88 -8.10
C PHE A 173 -0.03 -0.89 -9.62
N GLY A 174 -0.89 -0.03 -10.16
CA GLY A 174 -1.11 0.17 -11.58
C GLY A 174 0.00 0.98 -12.24
N CYS A 175 0.06 0.90 -13.56
CA CYS A 175 1.06 1.58 -14.39
C CYS A 175 0.45 2.60 -15.36
N ASP A 176 -0.84 2.93 -15.25
CA ASP A 176 -1.55 3.80 -16.20
C ASP A 176 -2.78 4.45 -15.53
N GLU A 177 -2.72 4.74 -14.23
CA GLU A 177 -3.83 5.36 -13.51
C GLU A 177 -4.13 6.73 -14.07
N GLU A 178 -3.12 7.58 -14.17
CA GLU A 178 -3.15 8.99 -14.61
C GLU A 178 -3.66 9.20 -16.05
N ASN A 179 -3.80 8.10 -16.81
CA ASN A 179 -4.25 8.14 -18.21
C ASN A 179 -5.45 7.22 -18.49
N GLY A 180 -6.25 6.92 -17.45
CA GLY A 180 -7.52 6.24 -17.57
C GLY A 180 -7.53 4.77 -17.14
N SER A 181 -6.55 4.34 -16.35
CA SER A 181 -6.53 3.04 -15.63
C SER A 181 -6.65 1.80 -16.52
N SER A 182 -6.17 1.86 -17.77
CA SER A 182 -6.20 0.69 -18.68
C SER A 182 -5.42 -0.51 -18.15
N CYS A 183 -4.51 -0.28 -17.22
CA CYS A 183 -3.78 -1.31 -16.48
C CYS A 183 -4.73 -2.15 -15.61
N VAL A 184 -5.65 -1.52 -14.88
CA VAL A 184 -6.65 -2.19 -14.03
C VAL A 184 -7.69 -2.93 -14.91
N GLU A 185 -8.13 -2.32 -16.02
CA GLU A 185 -8.99 -2.99 -16.98
C GLU A 185 -8.35 -4.28 -17.53
N HIS A 186 -7.03 -4.23 -17.81
CA HIS A 186 -6.28 -5.39 -18.25
C HIS A 186 -6.21 -6.48 -17.16
N TYR A 187 -5.93 -6.11 -15.91
CA TYR A 187 -5.89 -7.02 -14.77
C TYR A 187 -7.19 -7.81 -14.63
N ILE A 188 -8.33 -7.13 -14.74
CA ILE A 188 -9.65 -7.75 -14.71
C ILE A 188 -9.87 -8.66 -15.93
N LYS A 189 -9.49 -8.19 -17.13
CA LYS A 189 -9.71 -8.90 -18.39
C LYS A 189 -8.93 -10.21 -18.50
N VAL A 190 -7.74 -10.29 -17.96
CA VAL A 190 -6.94 -11.53 -17.97
C VAL A 190 -7.37 -12.52 -16.90
N GLY A 191 -8.32 -12.14 -16.04
CA GLY A 191 -8.94 -13.02 -15.05
C GLY A 191 -8.12 -13.16 -13.77
N GLU A 192 -7.34 -12.15 -13.42
CA GLU A 192 -6.64 -12.11 -12.14
C GLU A 192 -7.63 -12.05 -10.97
N GLU A 193 -7.19 -12.55 -9.82
CA GLU A 193 -7.99 -12.60 -8.61
C GLU A 193 -8.32 -11.19 -8.08
N LEU A 194 -9.62 -10.93 -7.88
CA LEU A 194 -10.09 -9.65 -7.36
C LEU A 194 -10.19 -9.65 -5.83
N PRO A 195 -9.88 -8.53 -5.17
CA PRO A 195 -10.07 -8.39 -3.73
C PRO A 195 -11.54 -8.57 -3.32
N THR A 196 -11.77 -9.19 -2.16
CA THR A 196 -13.08 -9.30 -1.53
C THR A 196 -13.58 -7.94 -1.06
N ILE A 197 -12.67 -7.15 -0.51
CA ILE A 197 -12.83 -5.74 -0.12
C ILE A 197 -11.53 -4.99 -0.44
N GLY A 198 -11.60 -3.67 -0.56
CA GLY A 198 -10.40 -2.89 -0.81
C GLY A 198 -10.62 -1.39 -0.62
N PHE A 199 -9.52 -0.67 -0.71
CA PHE A 199 -9.51 0.78 -0.74
C PHE A 199 -8.34 1.27 -1.60
N THR A 200 -8.38 2.53 -1.99
CA THR A 200 -7.26 3.23 -2.60
C THR A 200 -6.74 4.31 -1.64
N PRO A 201 -5.42 4.43 -1.44
CA PRO A 201 -4.84 5.55 -0.71
C PRO A 201 -4.67 6.81 -1.57
N ASP A 202 -5.03 6.73 -2.83
CA ASP A 202 -4.95 7.78 -3.85
C ASP A 202 -6.08 8.80 -3.65
N ALA A 203 -5.84 9.78 -2.78
CA ALA A 203 -6.79 10.85 -2.50
C ALA A 203 -6.10 12.06 -1.87
N GLN A 204 -6.83 13.17 -1.81
CA GLN A 204 -6.40 14.35 -1.04
C GLN A 204 -6.46 14.03 0.46
N PHE A 205 -5.40 13.46 0.96
CA PHE A 205 -5.30 13.06 2.36
C PHE A 205 -4.99 14.26 3.26
N PRO A 206 -5.66 14.44 4.43
CA PRO A 206 -6.69 13.58 5.01
C PRO A 206 -8.12 14.05 4.67
N ALA A 207 -8.64 13.72 3.52
CA ALA A 207 -10.03 14.01 3.17
C ALA A 207 -10.89 12.74 3.35
N ILE A 208 -12.06 12.89 3.99
CA ILE A 208 -13.09 11.86 4.06
C ILE A 208 -14.27 12.38 3.25
N PHE A 209 -14.68 11.66 2.22
CA PHE A 209 -15.81 11.98 1.34
C PHE A 209 -17.04 11.16 1.73
#